data_98bf987d68b6d7126c5950790b89e92c
#
_entry.id   98bf987d68b6d7126c5950790b89e92c
#
_cell.length_a   1.000
_cell.length_b   1.000
_cell.length_c   1.000
_cell.angle_alpha   90.00
_cell.angle_beta   90.00
_cell.angle_gamma   90.00
#
_symmetry.space_group_name_H-M   'P 1'
#
loop_
_entity.id
_entity.type
_entity.pdbx_description
1 polymer ?
#
loop_
_entity_poly.entity_id
_entity_poly.type
_entity_poly.pdbx_seq_one_letter_code
_entity_poly.pdbx_strand_id
1 'polypeptide(L)'
;LEISHKPKIYLNKDEISNDEWWIEENLWGAWHIDNSKTRQIRSCYDATYISNEVGARDSSFSTNTSNDVILIGDSFAEGYGVNLIHTSQKYIEKLTGLNVLNFGVSNNTGIVQYYEIYKNFAKNYKHNKLIIFFLPSNDFGENDYNNWRGSKRYRPYYKVTENNNYEIFIPKNAVKNHKSKTKKIKKFFKDYFWTSGLFINLNYNY
;
A
#
# COMPACT_ATOMS: atom_id res chain seq x y z
N LEU A 1 23.45 -18.73 -12.50
CA LEU A 1 22.56 -18.08 -11.53
C LEU A 1 23.40 -17.08 -10.74
N GLU A 2 23.41 -15.83 -11.19
CA GLU A 2 23.99 -14.72 -10.43
C GLU A 2 23.07 -14.42 -9.26
N ILE A 3 23.41 -14.91 -8.09
CA ILE A 3 22.76 -14.48 -6.85
C ILE A 3 23.37 -13.12 -6.46
N SER A 4 22.99 -12.07 -7.17
CA SER A 4 23.42 -10.70 -6.86
C SER A 4 22.62 -10.14 -5.70
N HIS A 5 22.60 -10.83 -4.57
CA HIS A 5 22.09 -10.26 -3.34
C HIS A 5 23.20 -9.43 -2.70
N LYS A 6 23.29 -8.15 -3.06
CA LYS A 6 24.13 -7.22 -2.30
C LYS A 6 23.59 -7.20 -0.87
N PRO A 7 24.35 -7.66 0.15
CA PRO A 7 23.90 -7.58 1.53
C PRO A 7 23.62 -6.10 1.86
N LYS A 8 22.54 -5.84 2.56
CA LYS A 8 22.15 -4.48 3.02
C LYS A 8 23.23 -3.79 3.89
N ILE A 9 24.23 -4.53 4.32
CA ILE A 9 25.37 -4.02 5.10
C ILE A 9 26.16 -2.91 4.35
N TYR A 10 26.03 -2.85 3.01
CA TYR A 10 26.64 -1.81 2.19
C TYR A 10 25.73 -0.62 1.94
N LEU A 11 24.51 -0.62 2.43
CA LEU A 11 23.62 0.51 2.34
C LEU A 11 23.84 1.41 3.54
N ASN A 12 24.08 2.70 3.31
CA ASN A 12 24.16 3.69 4.39
C ASN A 12 22.92 3.59 5.28
N LYS A 13 23.11 3.51 6.59
CA LYS A 13 21.99 3.40 7.56
C LYS A 13 20.99 4.54 7.44
N ASP A 14 21.43 5.72 7.04
CA ASP A 14 20.63 6.93 6.89
C ASP A 14 19.73 6.91 5.66
N GLU A 15 19.96 5.96 4.75
CA GLU A 15 19.18 5.76 3.53
C GLU A 15 18.11 4.66 3.65
N ILE A 16 18.08 3.91 4.77
CA ILE A 16 17.10 2.85 5.01
C ILE A 16 15.83 3.47 5.55
N SER A 17 14.74 3.25 4.82
CA SER A 17 13.40 3.73 5.10
C SER A 17 13.06 3.84 6.58
N ASN A 18 12.62 5.01 7.02
CA ASN A 18 11.80 5.11 8.22
C ASN A 18 10.58 4.20 8.00
N ASP A 19 10.39 3.23 8.91
CA ASP A 19 9.23 2.34 8.86
C ASP A 19 7.90 3.07 9.17
N GLU A 20 7.92 4.39 9.32
CA GLU A 20 6.78 5.24 9.65
C GLU A 20 6.20 5.85 8.38
N TRP A 21 5.72 5.00 7.51
CA TRP A 21 5.00 5.37 6.29
C TRP A 21 3.49 5.21 6.43
N TRP A 22 3.05 4.33 7.33
CA TRP A 22 1.67 3.88 7.45
C TRP A 22 1.01 4.37 8.72
N ILE A 23 -0.23 4.83 8.58
CA ILE A 23 -1.20 5.01 9.67
C ILE A 23 -2.38 4.07 9.47
N GLU A 24 -3.21 3.97 10.49
CA GLU A 24 -4.43 3.15 10.48
C GLU A 24 -5.65 4.05 10.60
N GLU A 25 -6.42 4.11 9.52
CA GLU A 25 -7.68 4.82 9.47
C GLU A 25 -8.85 3.94 9.90
N ASN A 26 -9.76 4.51 10.67
CA ASN A 26 -10.86 3.75 11.28
C ASN A 26 -11.86 3.20 10.27
N LEU A 27 -11.95 3.75 9.08
CA LEU A 27 -12.95 3.37 8.08
C LEU A 27 -12.41 2.41 7.02
N TRP A 28 -11.17 2.59 6.59
CA TRP A 28 -10.60 1.79 5.50
C TRP A 28 -9.27 1.09 5.82
N GLY A 29 -8.74 1.25 7.03
CA GLY A 29 -7.53 0.58 7.48
C GLY A 29 -6.26 1.32 7.13
N ALA A 30 -5.41 0.77 6.26
CA ALA A 30 -4.12 1.38 5.97
C ALA A 30 -4.24 2.68 5.16
N TRP A 31 -3.46 3.69 5.55
CA TRP A 31 -3.22 4.91 4.80
C TRP A 31 -1.77 5.37 5.01
N HIS A 32 -1.35 6.44 4.35
CA HIS A 32 -0.02 6.98 4.55
C HIS A 32 -0.05 8.18 5.50
N ILE A 33 1.05 8.42 6.19
CA ILE A 33 1.26 9.64 6.99
C ILE A 33 1.38 10.83 6.04
N ASP A 34 0.67 11.91 6.32
CA ASP A 34 0.71 13.15 5.54
C ASP A 34 2.09 13.81 5.56
N ASN A 35 2.44 14.45 4.44
CA ASN A 35 3.71 15.16 4.25
C ASN A 35 4.94 14.33 4.66
N SER A 36 4.88 13.03 4.43
CA SER A 36 5.90 12.08 4.83
C SER A 36 6.78 11.66 3.65
N LYS A 37 7.99 11.22 3.96
CA LYS A 37 8.94 10.70 2.98
C LYS A 37 9.59 9.43 3.49
N THR A 38 9.62 8.41 2.65
CA THR A 38 10.34 7.17 2.93
C THR A 38 11.05 6.66 1.69
N ARG A 39 12.08 5.84 1.86
CA ARG A 39 12.79 5.17 0.77
C ARG A 39 12.66 3.66 0.94
N GLN A 40 12.27 2.98 -0.08
CA GLN A 40 12.16 1.53 -0.09
C GLN A 40 13.19 0.93 -1.04
N ILE A 41 14.07 0.09 -0.49
CA ILE A 41 15.08 -0.61 -1.26
C ILE A 41 14.80 -2.11 -1.19
N ARG A 42 14.77 -2.75 -2.34
CA ARG A 42 14.64 -4.19 -2.52
C ARG A 42 15.70 -4.66 -3.52
N SER A 43 15.80 -5.97 -3.74
CA SER A 43 16.76 -6.52 -4.70
C SER A 43 16.57 -6.01 -6.14
N CYS A 44 15.35 -5.61 -6.50
CA CYS A 44 14.98 -5.22 -7.87
C CYS A 44 14.60 -3.75 -8.04
N TYR A 45 14.51 -2.97 -6.95
CA TYR A 45 14.19 -1.55 -7.04
C TYR A 45 14.72 -0.74 -5.86
N ASP A 46 14.86 0.56 -6.10
CA ASP A 46 15.17 1.61 -5.16
C ASP A 46 14.26 2.79 -5.46
N ALA A 47 13.27 3.02 -4.61
CA ALA A 47 12.24 4.01 -4.84
C ALA A 47 11.98 4.88 -3.62
N THR A 48 11.86 6.18 -3.87
CA THR A 48 11.45 7.16 -2.87
C THR A 48 9.94 7.39 -2.94
N TYR A 49 9.29 7.34 -1.80
CA TYR A 49 7.87 7.58 -1.63
C TYR A 49 7.69 8.89 -0.90
N ILE A 50 6.83 9.73 -1.42
CA ILE A 50 6.46 11.01 -0.82
C ILE A 50 4.94 11.07 -0.80
N SER A 51 4.37 11.40 0.34
CA SER A 51 2.95 11.68 0.50
C SER A 51 2.72 13.20 0.55
N ASN A 52 1.57 13.61 0.06
CA ASN A 52 1.13 14.99 0.11
C ASN A 52 0.45 15.35 1.45
N GLU A 53 -0.17 16.51 1.49
CA GLU A 53 -0.84 17.09 2.68
C GLU A 53 -2.00 16.25 3.23
N VAL A 54 -2.48 15.28 2.48
CA VAL A 54 -3.57 14.38 2.88
C VAL A 54 -3.14 12.91 2.93
N GLY A 55 -1.85 12.66 2.90
CA GLY A 55 -1.30 11.32 2.93
C GLY A 55 -1.37 10.57 1.59
N ALA A 56 -1.88 11.15 0.52
CA ALA A 56 -1.87 10.51 -0.78
C ALA A 56 -0.46 10.48 -1.37
N ARG A 57 -0.05 9.36 -1.98
CA ARG A 57 1.22 9.28 -2.69
C ARG A 57 1.13 9.99 -4.03
N ASP A 58 1.15 11.30 -3.97
CA ASP A 58 0.94 12.21 -5.10
C ASP A 58 1.56 13.57 -4.86
N SER A 59 1.40 14.46 -5.84
CA SER A 59 1.56 15.90 -5.70
C SER A 59 0.44 16.49 -4.83
N SER A 60 0.53 17.78 -4.46
CA SER A 60 -0.54 18.43 -3.70
C SER A 60 -1.88 18.42 -4.42
N PHE A 61 -2.96 18.22 -3.68
CA PHE A 61 -4.34 18.30 -4.17
C PHE A 61 -4.93 19.71 -4.12
N SER A 62 -4.12 20.72 -3.78
CA SER A 62 -4.56 22.12 -3.66
C SER A 62 -5.14 22.72 -4.95
N THR A 63 -4.78 22.17 -6.11
CA THR A 63 -5.24 22.62 -7.44
C THR A 63 -6.42 21.80 -7.98
N ASN A 64 -7.13 21.07 -7.13
CA ASN A 64 -8.22 20.18 -7.53
C ASN A 64 -9.34 20.93 -8.28
N THR A 65 -9.73 20.39 -9.42
CA THR A 65 -10.76 20.91 -10.31
C THR A 65 -11.85 19.88 -10.60
N SER A 66 -12.97 20.34 -11.20
CA SER A 66 -14.04 19.43 -11.62
C SER A 66 -13.68 18.52 -12.80
N ASN A 67 -12.57 18.80 -13.49
CA ASN A 67 -12.09 17.97 -14.61
C ASN A 67 -11.11 16.87 -14.15
N ASP A 68 -10.79 16.81 -12.89
CA ASP A 68 -9.84 15.84 -12.35
C ASP A 68 -10.39 14.42 -12.44
N VAL A 69 -9.48 13.48 -12.35
CA VAL A 69 -9.74 12.04 -12.33
C VAL A 69 -9.34 11.49 -10.98
N ILE A 70 -10.19 10.73 -10.32
CA ILE A 70 -9.79 9.95 -9.15
C ILE A 70 -9.29 8.58 -9.60
N LEU A 71 -8.11 8.19 -9.13
CA LEU A 71 -7.55 6.85 -9.27
C LEU A 71 -7.58 6.15 -7.93
N ILE A 72 -8.20 4.98 -7.85
CA ILE A 72 -8.24 4.12 -6.65
C ILE A 72 -7.74 2.73 -7.01
N GLY A 73 -7.10 2.07 -6.08
CA GLY A 73 -6.64 0.70 -6.23
C GLY A 73 -5.61 0.31 -5.16
N ASP A 74 -4.95 -0.80 -5.42
CA ASP A 74 -3.94 -1.40 -4.56
C ASP A 74 -2.52 -0.84 -4.80
N SER A 75 -1.52 -1.67 -4.60
CA SER A 75 -0.12 -1.37 -4.83
C SER A 75 0.22 -0.96 -6.28
N PHE A 76 -0.57 -1.41 -7.26
CA PHE A 76 -0.39 -0.99 -8.65
C PHE A 76 -0.87 0.45 -8.88
N ALA A 77 -1.97 0.84 -8.26
CA ALA A 77 -2.45 2.23 -8.30
C ALA A 77 -1.51 3.16 -7.54
N GLU A 78 -1.09 2.77 -6.33
CA GLU A 78 -0.10 3.53 -5.55
C GLU A 78 1.22 3.68 -6.31
N GLY A 79 1.58 2.71 -7.15
CA GLY A 79 2.86 2.66 -7.86
C GLY A 79 3.98 2.05 -7.03
N TYR A 80 3.70 0.92 -6.37
CA TYR A 80 4.68 0.21 -5.56
C TYR A 80 5.93 -0.18 -6.36
N GLY A 81 7.11 0.08 -5.79
CA GLY A 81 8.40 -0.29 -6.40
C GLY A 81 8.97 0.73 -7.40
N VAL A 82 8.26 1.82 -7.70
CA VAL A 82 8.74 2.85 -8.62
C VAL A 82 8.71 4.25 -7.99
N ASN A 83 9.48 5.19 -8.50
CA ASN A 83 9.38 6.60 -8.13
C ASN A 83 8.09 7.22 -8.69
N LEU A 84 7.60 8.29 -8.06
CA LEU A 84 6.33 8.94 -8.43
C LEU A 84 6.22 9.23 -9.93
N ILE A 85 7.27 9.72 -10.54
CA ILE A 85 7.28 10.06 -11.98
C ILE A 85 7.07 8.87 -12.92
N HIS A 86 7.25 7.64 -12.41
CA HIS A 86 7.09 6.39 -13.14
C HIS A 86 5.83 5.61 -12.75
N THR A 87 4.91 6.23 -12.02
CA THR A 87 3.61 5.62 -11.70
C THR A 87 2.66 5.66 -12.89
N SER A 88 1.73 4.72 -12.93
CA SER A 88 0.65 4.69 -13.94
C SER A 88 -0.12 6.02 -13.99
N GLN A 89 -0.36 6.61 -12.81
CA GLN A 89 -0.96 7.94 -12.68
C GLN A 89 -0.23 8.99 -13.52
N LYS A 90 1.08 9.15 -13.33
CA LYS A 90 1.86 10.18 -14.04
C LYS A 90 1.94 9.92 -15.56
N TYR A 91 1.85 8.66 -15.98
CA TYR A 91 1.70 8.32 -17.39
C TYR A 91 0.33 8.70 -17.94
N ILE A 92 -0.75 8.48 -17.18
CA ILE A 92 -2.10 8.92 -17.57
C ILE A 92 -2.13 10.44 -17.69
N GLU A 93 -1.63 11.18 -16.72
CA GLU A 93 -1.52 12.64 -16.77
C GLU A 93 -0.77 13.13 -18.02
N LYS A 94 0.40 12.54 -18.29
CA LYS A 94 1.23 12.87 -19.45
C LYS A 94 0.51 12.62 -20.78
N LEU A 95 -0.25 11.55 -20.90
CA LEU A 95 -0.91 11.16 -22.14
C LEU A 95 -2.22 11.91 -22.38
N THR A 96 -2.91 12.30 -21.33
CA THR A 96 -4.27 12.87 -21.42
C THR A 96 -4.33 14.37 -21.13
N GLY A 97 -3.32 14.92 -20.46
CA GLY A 97 -3.35 16.28 -19.93
C GLY A 97 -4.31 16.48 -18.75
N LEU A 98 -4.94 15.41 -18.25
CA LEU A 98 -5.81 15.45 -17.08
C LEU A 98 -4.99 15.36 -15.80
N ASN A 99 -5.45 16.01 -14.73
CA ASN A 99 -4.91 15.83 -13.40
C ASN A 99 -5.52 14.57 -12.78
N VAL A 100 -4.71 13.71 -12.19
CA VAL A 100 -5.14 12.45 -11.59
C VAL A 100 -4.81 12.44 -10.10
N LEU A 101 -5.81 12.45 -9.26
CA LEU A 101 -5.69 12.36 -7.81
C LEU A 101 -5.57 10.88 -7.41
N ASN A 102 -4.41 10.48 -6.90
CA ASN A 102 -4.12 9.09 -6.61
C ASN A 102 -4.50 8.71 -5.17
N PHE A 103 -5.52 7.90 -5.04
CA PHE A 103 -5.97 7.27 -3.78
C PHE A 103 -5.61 5.78 -3.71
N GLY A 104 -4.64 5.34 -4.49
CA GLY A 104 -4.09 3.98 -4.40
C GLY A 104 -3.31 3.77 -3.11
N VAL A 105 -3.44 2.59 -2.52
CA VAL A 105 -2.75 2.24 -1.30
C VAL A 105 -2.33 0.78 -1.29
N SER A 106 -1.04 0.50 -1.13
CA SER A 106 -0.52 -0.85 -0.94
C SER A 106 -0.87 -1.38 0.46
N ASN A 107 -0.39 -2.54 0.82
CA ASN A 107 -0.66 -3.23 2.08
C ASN A 107 -1.85 -4.20 2.06
N ASN A 108 -2.01 -4.89 0.92
CA ASN A 108 -3.06 -5.89 0.69
C ASN A 108 -4.45 -5.26 0.89
N THR A 109 -4.71 -4.21 0.17
CA THR A 109 -6.01 -3.56 0.07
C THR A 109 -6.88 -4.29 -0.96
N GLY A 110 -8.16 -4.32 -0.70
CA GLY A 110 -9.13 -4.95 -1.58
C GLY A 110 -10.34 -4.05 -1.83
N ILE A 111 -11.31 -4.57 -2.56
CA ILE A 111 -12.43 -3.81 -3.12
C ILE A 111 -13.29 -3.07 -2.07
N VAL A 112 -13.45 -3.64 -0.88
CA VAL A 112 -14.20 -2.97 0.21
C VAL A 112 -13.47 -1.73 0.69
N GLN A 113 -12.12 -1.78 0.75
CA GLN A 113 -11.32 -0.62 1.09
C GLN A 113 -11.40 0.46 0.01
N TYR A 114 -11.39 0.10 -1.29
CA TYR A 114 -11.58 1.06 -2.39
C TYR A 114 -12.89 1.79 -2.26
N TYR A 115 -13.97 1.06 -1.96
CA TYR A 115 -15.29 1.64 -1.73
C TYR A 115 -15.29 2.59 -0.51
N GLU A 116 -14.73 2.18 0.62
CA GLU A 116 -14.68 3.00 1.83
C GLU A 116 -13.79 4.24 1.66
N ILE A 117 -12.65 4.13 0.98
CA ILE A 117 -11.79 5.27 0.62
C ILE A 117 -12.56 6.24 -0.28
N TYR A 118 -13.24 5.74 -1.31
CA TYR A 118 -14.03 6.61 -2.18
C TYR A 118 -15.16 7.30 -1.41
N LYS A 119 -15.98 6.53 -0.72
CA LYS A 119 -17.17 7.00 -0.02
C LYS A 119 -16.87 8.03 1.06
N ASN A 120 -15.81 7.85 1.82
CA ASN A 120 -15.53 8.66 3.00
C ASN A 120 -14.46 9.72 2.78
N PHE A 121 -13.66 9.59 1.72
CA PHE A 121 -12.53 10.47 1.51
C PHE A 121 -12.47 11.03 0.08
N ALA A 122 -12.23 10.21 -0.93
CA ALA A 122 -11.93 10.65 -2.28
C ALA A 122 -13.08 11.43 -2.95
N LYS A 123 -14.34 11.08 -2.69
CA LYS A 123 -15.50 11.78 -3.26
C LYS A 123 -15.60 13.26 -2.86
N ASN A 124 -14.90 13.69 -1.80
CA ASN A 124 -14.91 15.09 -1.37
C ASN A 124 -14.08 15.99 -2.31
N TYR A 125 -13.24 15.39 -3.17
CA TYR A 125 -12.51 16.09 -4.19
C TYR A 125 -13.35 16.18 -5.47
N LYS A 126 -13.31 17.35 -6.11
CA LYS A 126 -14.00 17.56 -7.39
C LYS A 126 -13.40 16.62 -8.43
N HIS A 127 -14.23 15.93 -9.20
CA HIS A 127 -13.80 15.04 -10.27
C HIS A 127 -14.95 14.76 -11.23
N ASN A 128 -14.63 14.32 -12.43
CA ASN A 128 -15.62 13.87 -13.41
C ASN A 128 -15.43 12.42 -13.85
N LYS A 129 -14.34 11.80 -13.41
CA LYS A 129 -14.03 10.39 -13.72
C LYS A 129 -13.46 9.68 -12.51
N LEU A 130 -13.78 8.39 -12.40
CA LEU A 130 -13.20 7.45 -11.44
C LEU A 130 -12.55 6.32 -12.21
N ILE A 131 -11.27 6.07 -11.96
CA ILE A 131 -10.52 4.92 -12.44
C ILE A 131 -10.27 4.00 -11.26
N ILE A 132 -10.61 2.73 -11.41
CA ILE A 132 -10.34 1.70 -10.41
C ILE A 132 -9.35 0.70 -11.01
N PHE A 133 -8.17 0.61 -10.40
CA PHE A 133 -7.23 -0.46 -10.69
C PHE A 133 -7.62 -1.67 -9.87
N PHE A 134 -8.09 -2.68 -10.55
CA PHE A 134 -8.64 -3.87 -9.95
C PHE A 134 -7.82 -5.09 -10.37
N LEU A 135 -7.27 -5.81 -9.40
CA LEU A 135 -6.50 -7.03 -9.62
C LEU A 135 -7.33 -8.25 -9.18
N PRO A 136 -8.00 -8.95 -10.11
CA PRO A 136 -8.92 -10.04 -9.76
C PRO A 136 -8.28 -11.19 -8.97
N SER A 137 -6.96 -11.38 -9.09
CA SER A 137 -6.26 -12.47 -8.43
C SER A 137 -6.22 -12.37 -6.91
N ASN A 138 -6.34 -11.16 -6.35
CA ASN A 138 -6.28 -10.93 -4.89
C ASN A 138 -7.41 -10.07 -4.35
N ASP A 139 -7.89 -9.06 -5.08
CA ASP A 139 -8.82 -8.05 -4.55
C ASP A 139 -10.14 -8.63 -4.03
N PHE A 140 -10.65 -9.68 -4.66
CA PHE A 140 -11.84 -10.38 -4.17
C PHE A 140 -11.60 -11.10 -2.84
N GLY A 141 -10.42 -11.71 -2.68
CA GLY A 141 -10.08 -12.48 -1.49
C GLY A 141 -9.63 -11.63 -0.31
N GLU A 142 -9.08 -10.43 -0.56
CA GLU A 142 -8.44 -9.60 0.45
C GLU A 142 -9.39 -9.12 1.55
N ASN A 143 -10.66 -8.88 1.23
CA ASN A 143 -11.68 -8.42 2.17
C ASN A 143 -12.67 -9.51 2.57
N ASP A 144 -12.57 -10.74 2.04
CA ASP A 144 -13.42 -11.85 2.46
C ASP A 144 -12.95 -12.39 3.82
N TYR A 145 -13.75 -12.14 4.85
CA TYR A 145 -13.41 -12.55 6.21
C TYR A 145 -13.26 -14.06 6.37
N ASN A 146 -14.11 -14.84 5.70
CA ASN A 146 -14.14 -16.29 5.85
C ASN A 146 -13.01 -16.97 5.07
N ASN A 147 -12.70 -16.45 3.88
CA ASN A 147 -11.69 -17.03 2.99
C ASN A 147 -10.28 -16.54 3.27
N TRP A 148 -10.09 -15.41 3.95
CA TRP A 148 -8.78 -14.95 4.31
C TRP A 148 -8.10 -15.88 5.32
N ARG A 149 -7.07 -16.59 4.88
CA ARG A 149 -6.38 -17.62 5.68
C ARG A 149 -5.31 -17.08 6.64
N GLY A 150 -4.85 -15.85 6.44
CA GLY A 150 -3.85 -15.21 7.28
C GLY A 150 -4.43 -14.56 8.54
N SER A 151 -3.55 -13.95 9.36
CA SER A 151 -3.99 -13.08 10.46
C SER A 151 -4.84 -11.94 9.92
N LYS A 152 -5.99 -11.69 10.54
CA LYS A 152 -6.86 -10.59 10.14
C LYS A 152 -6.13 -9.27 10.36
N ARG A 153 -5.98 -8.49 9.30
CA ARG A 153 -5.37 -7.16 9.36
C ARG A 153 -6.39 -6.12 9.79
N TYR A 154 -5.93 -5.00 10.29
CA TYR A 154 -6.81 -3.86 10.62
C TYR A 154 -7.27 -3.19 9.33
N ARG A 155 -8.41 -3.64 8.81
CA ARG A 155 -9.09 -3.15 7.60
C ARG A 155 -10.52 -3.67 7.57
N PRO A 156 -11.41 -3.10 6.75
CA PRO A 156 -12.76 -3.62 6.59
C PRO A 156 -12.74 -4.98 5.89
N TYR A 157 -13.59 -5.86 6.38
CA TYR A 157 -13.92 -7.14 5.76
C TYR A 157 -15.42 -7.21 5.53
N TYR A 158 -15.82 -8.01 4.56
CA TYR A 158 -17.21 -8.41 4.42
C TYR A 158 -17.39 -9.86 4.87
N LYS A 159 -18.56 -10.18 5.31
CA LYS A 159 -19.07 -11.54 5.49
C LYS A 159 -20.51 -11.61 5.05
N VAL A 160 -20.92 -12.78 4.57
CA VAL A 160 -22.33 -13.08 4.31
C VAL A 160 -22.95 -13.53 5.61
N THR A 161 -24.10 -12.94 5.97
CA THR A 161 -24.89 -13.32 7.14
C THR A 161 -25.83 -14.49 6.81
N GLU A 162 -26.41 -15.10 7.84
CA GLU A 162 -27.39 -16.21 7.68
C GLU A 162 -28.60 -15.85 6.80
N ASN A 163 -28.94 -14.55 6.74
CA ASN A 163 -30.03 -14.04 5.90
C ASN A 163 -29.59 -13.63 4.49
N ASN A 164 -28.43 -14.08 4.02
CA ASN A 164 -27.81 -13.69 2.77
C ASN A 164 -27.57 -12.18 2.57
N ASN A 165 -27.52 -11.42 3.66
CA ASN A 165 -27.10 -10.02 3.64
C ASN A 165 -25.60 -9.90 3.83
N TYR A 166 -25.01 -8.78 3.40
CA TYR A 166 -23.60 -8.49 3.61
C TYR A 166 -23.43 -7.58 4.84
N GLU A 167 -22.45 -7.93 5.67
CA GLU A 167 -22.00 -7.09 6.76
C GLU A 167 -20.54 -6.69 6.52
N ILE A 168 -20.26 -5.37 6.59
CA ILE A 168 -18.90 -4.82 6.53
C ILE A 168 -18.48 -4.44 7.93
N PHE A 169 -17.32 -4.89 8.38
CA PHE A 169 -16.81 -4.63 9.73
C PHE A 169 -15.28 -4.70 9.78
N ILE A 170 -14.70 -4.04 10.77
CA ILE A 170 -13.28 -4.20 11.13
C ILE A 170 -13.20 -5.14 12.35
N PRO A 171 -12.44 -6.26 12.26
CA PRO A 171 -12.34 -7.20 13.37
C PRO A 171 -11.73 -6.55 14.62
N LYS A 172 -12.33 -6.76 15.79
CA LYS A 172 -11.86 -6.20 17.08
C LYS A 172 -10.43 -6.64 17.44
N ASN A 173 -10.04 -7.85 17.04
CA ASN A 173 -8.74 -8.44 17.27
C ASN A 173 -7.82 -8.36 16.03
N ALA A 174 -8.13 -7.49 15.09
CA ALA A 174 -7.31 -7.29 13.91
C ALA A 174 -5.88 -6.88 14.27
N VAL A 175 -4.92 -7.46 13.58
CA VAL A 175 -3.50 -7.14 13.79
C VAL A 175 -3.23 -5.78 13.17
N LYS A 176 -2.92 -4.82 14.03
CA LYS A 176 -2.43 -3.52 13.62
C LYS A 176 -0.99 -3.64 13.12
N ASN A 177 -0.62 -2.79 12.18
CA ASN A 177 0.72 -2.81 11.59
C ASN A 177 1.82 -2.28 12.55
N HIS A 178 1.56 -2.30 13.86
CA HIS A 178 2.53 -1.85 14.84
C HIS A 178 3.80 -2.69 14.84
N LYS A 179 4.93 -2.02 14.92
CA LYS A 179 6.28 -2.63 15.03
C LYS A 179 6.36 -3.49 16.29
N SER A 180 6.28 -4.81 16.12
CA SER A 180 6.65 -5.73 17.19
C SER A 180 8.16 -5.60 17.46
N LYS A 181 8.56 -5.60 18.75
CA LYS A 181 9.97 -5.65 19.15
C LYS A 181 10.71 -6.83 18.49
N THR A 182 10.02 -7.94 18.30
CA THR A 182 10.55 -9.13 17.60
C THR A 182 10.82 -8.89 16.11
N LYS A 183 10.04 -8.01 15.43
CA LYS A 183 10.35 -7.61 14.05
C LYS A 183 11.65 -6.81 13.96
N LYS A 184 11.95 -5.95 14.95
CA LYS A 184 13.22 -5.20 15.02
C LYS A 184 14.41 -6.14 15.17
N ILE A 185 14.31 -7.15 16.04
CA ILE A 185 15.37 -8.14 16.26
C ILE A 185 15.57 -8.99 15.00
N LYS A 186 14.50 -9.51 14.40
CA LYS A 186 14.57 -10.26 13.12
C LYS A 186 15.15 -9.41 12.00
N LYS A 187 14.80 -8.11 11.92
CA LYS A 187 15.36 -7.20 10.94
C LYS A 187 16.87 -6.99 11.17
N PHE A 188 17.29 -6.81 12.44
CA PHE A 188 18.70 -6.71 12.80
C PHE A 188 19.49 -7.93 12.32
N PHE A 189 19.06 -9.14 12.65
CA PHE A 189 19.72 -10.36 12.18
C PHE A 189 19.73 -10.48 10.65
N LYS A 190 18.62 -10.15 9.98
CA LYS A 190 18.52 -10.15 8.51
C LYS A 190 19.46 -9.14 7.86
N ASP A 191 19.63 -7.96 8.47
CA ASP A 191 20.39 -6.87 7.90
C ASP A 191 21.91 -7.00 8.17
N TYR A 192 22.31 -7.69 9.24
CA TYR A 192 23.71 -7.80 9.68
C TYR A 192 24.33 -9.19 9.47
N PHE A 193 23.55 -10.24 9.29
CA PHE A 193 24.07 -11.58 9.11
C PHE A 193 23.71 -12.12 7.73
N TRP A 194 24.70 -12.21 6.87
CA TRP A 194 24.54 -12.70 5.49
C TRP A 194 23.95 -14.13 5.40
N THR A 195 24.32 -14.99 6.33
CA THR A 195 23.79 -16.35 6.43
C THR A 195 22.26 -16.39 6.63
N SER A 196 21.66 -15.40 7.31
CA SER A 196 20.20 -15.35 7.48
C SER A 196 19.47 -15.04 6.16
N GLY A 197 20.09 -14.31 5.26
CA GLY A 197 19.56 -14.06 3.91
C GLY A 197 19.57 -15.30 3.03
N LEU A 198 20.58 -16.16 3.18
CA LEU A 198 20.69 -17.44 2.46
C LEU A 198 19.56 -18.41 2.88
N PHE A 199 19.31 -18.56 4.18
CA PHE A 199 18.26 -19.45 4.71
C PHE A 199 16.84 -19.00 4.33
N ILE A 200 16.59 -17.71 4.23
CA ILE A 200 15.28 -17.17 3.80
C ILE A 200 15.03 -17.48 2.32
N ASN A 201 16.04 -17.38 1.47
CA ASN A 201 15.91 -17.69 0.04
C ASN A 201 15.77 -19.19 -0.25
N LEU A 202 16.34 -20.06 0.57
CA LEU A 202 16.19 -21.51 0.44
C LEU A 202 14.76 -21.98 0.79
N ASN A 203 14.06 -21.29 1.68
CA ASN A 203 12.68 -21.62 2.07
C ASN A 203 11.61 -21.10 1.10
N TYR A 204 11.97 -20.27 0.10
CA TYR A 204 11.03 -19.77 -0.92
C TYR A 204 11.00 -20.62 -2.20
N ASN A 205 11.84 -21.63 -2.31
CA ASN A 205 11.98 -22.47 -3.52
C ASN A 205 11.43 -23.89 -3.36
N TYR A 206 10.51 -24.12 -2.40
CA TYR A 206 9.78 -25.38 -2.25
C TYR A 206 8.27 -25.13 -2.10
#